data_787ac5ed6470e852409f2d659a5c55c4
#
_entry.id   787ac5ed6470e852409f2d659a5c55c4
#
_cell.length_a   1.000
_cell.length_b   1.000
_cell.length_c   1.000
_cell.angle_alpha   90.00
_cell.angle_beta   90.00
_cell.angle_gamma   90.00
#
_symmetry.space_group_name_H-M   'P 1'
#
loop_
_entity.id
_entity.type
_entity.pdbx_description
1 polymer ?
#
loop_
_entity_poly.entity_id
_entity_poly.type
_entity_poly.pdbx_seq_one_letter_code
_entity_poly.pdbx_strand_id
1 'polypeptide(L)'
;MIGYTTLGTNDLEKATAFYDDLFKDLSLKKIIPNDRLVLWSSKAGAAMLGIIKPFDGEAATSGNGSMVALLVDDAETVAKLHAKALELGGVNEGAVGPRGGMTFGYFRDLDSNKLAVYAMN
;
A
#
# COMPACT_ATOMS: atom_id res chain seq x y z
N MET A 1 -8.51 5.72 15.37
CA MET A 1 -8.45 4.44 16.07
C MET A 1 -7.24 3.60 15.63
N ILE A 2 -7.11 3.29 14.36
CA ILE A 2 -5.95 2.57 13.87
C ILE A 2 -4.74 3.51 13.81
N GLY A 3 -3.63 3.16 14.50
CA GLY A 3 -2.40 3.93 14.45
C GLY A 3 -1.60 3.60 13.20
N TYR A 4 -1.35 2.33 12.96
CA TYR A 4 -0.70 1.87 11.74
C TYR A 4 -1.04 0.42 11.48
N THR A 5 -0.83 -0.01 10.23
CA THR A 5 -0.94 -1.41 9.81
C THR A 5 0.37 -1.83 9.19
N THR A 6 0.69 -3.12 9.21
CA THR A 6 1.89 -3.64 8.56
C THR A 6 1.56 -4.71 7.53
N LEU A 7 2.32 -4.68 6.44
CA LEU A 7 2.35 -5.74 5.44
C LEU A 7 3.75 -6.34 5.44
N GLY A 8 3.83 -7.66 5.36
CA GLY A 8 5.11 -8.36 5.39
C GLY A 8 5.85 -8.29 4.06
N THR A 9 7.17 -8.33 4.13
CA THR A 9 8.02 -8.39 2.94
C THR A 9 9.15 -9.39 3.14
N ASN A 10 9.58 -10.00 2.04
CA ASN A 10 10.77 -10.85 2.00
C ASN A 10 12.00 -10.08 1.51
N ASP A 11 11.83 -8.80 1.15
CA ASP A 11 12.91 -7.92 0.69
C ASP A 11 12.53 -6.47 1.01
N LEU A 12 12.95 -6.00 2.19
CA LEU A 12 12.56 -4.68 2.69
C LEU A 12 13.07 -3.56 1.79
N GLU A 13 14.27 -3.67 1.26
CA GLU A 13 14.84 -2.64 0.38
C GLU A 13 14.02 -2.50 -0.90
N LYS A 14 13.70 -3.63 -1.54
CA LYS A 14 12.90 -3.65 -2.77
C LYS A 14 11.46 -3.18 -2.52
N ALA A 15 10.84 -3.62 -1.42
CA ALA A 15 9.51 -3.18 -1.04
C ALA A 15 9.48 -1.68 -0.75
N THR A 16 10.48 -1.17 -0.05
CA THR A 16 10.60 0.26 0.24
C THR A 16 10.68 1.08 -1.04
N ALA A 17 11.49 0.65 -2.01
CA ALA A 17 11.59 1.33 -3.31
C ALA A 17 10.24 1.34 -4.04
N PHE A 18 9.52 0.22 -4.02
CA PHE A 18 8.19 0.12 -4.62
C PHE A 18 7.23 1.17 -4.03
N TYR A 19 7.14 1.23 -2.70
CA TYR A 19 6.21 2.16 -2.05
C TYR A 19 6.67 3.62 -2.12
N ASP A 20 7.96 3.90 -2.08
CA ASP A 20 8.48 5.25 -2.30
C ASP A 20 8.05 5.77 -3.68
N ASP A 21 8.20 4.96 -4.71
CA ASP A 21 7.80 5.33 -6.06
C ASP A 21 6.28 5.43 -6.21
N LEU A 22 5.54 4.48 -5.64
CA LEU A 22 4.09 4.48 -5.69
C LEU A 22 3.49 5.74 -5.04
N PHE A 23 4.05 6.15 -3.91
CA PHE A 23 3.55 7.26 -3.10
C PHE A 23 4.18 8.62 -3.43
N LYS A 24 5.04 8.67 -4.43
CA LYS A 24 5.84 9.85 -4.76
C LYS A 24 5.02 11.14 -4.87
N ASP A 25 3.84 11.06 -5.48
CA ASP A 25 2.98 12.23 -5.71
C ASP A 25 1.94 12.48 -4.61
N LEU A 26 1.98 11.68 -3.53
CA LEU A 26 1.02 11.81 -2.43
C LEU A 26 1.54 12.64 -1.25
N SER A 27 2.76 13.13 -1.33
CA SER A 27 3.38 13.96 -0.28
C SER A 27 3.38 13.29 1.10
N LEU A 28 3.63 11.98 1.14
CA LEU A 28 3.69 11.24 2.39
C LEU A 28 5.07 11.38 3.05
N LYS A 29 5.07 11.36 4.38
CA LYS A 29 6.28 11.35 5.17
C LYS A 29 6.69 9.90 5.47
N LYS A 30 7.95 9.57 5.18
CA LYS A 30 8.52 8.26 5.49
C LYS A 30 9.20 8.30 6.86
N ILE A 31 8.92 7.29 7.68
CA ILE A 31 9.47 7.14 9.03
C ILE A 31 10.09 5.76 9.12
N ILE A 32 11.34 5.68 9.62
CA ILE A 32 12.07 4.42 9.76
C ILE A 32 12.42 4.24 11.24
N PRO A 33 11.55 3.58 12.04
CA PRO A 33 11.79 3.41 13.47
C PRO A 33 12.96 2.46 13.79
N ASN A 34 13.22 1.48 12.92
CA ASN A 34 14.28 0.50 13.11
C ASN A 34 14.65 -0.14 11.75
N ASP A 35 15.52 -1.16 11.78
CA ASP A 35 16.00 -1.83 10.56
C ASP A 35 15.02 -2.86 9.95
N ARG A 36 13.85 -3.04 10.57
CA ARG A 36 12.84 -4.01 10.12
C ARG A 36 11.57 -3.37 9.58
N LEU A 37 11.32 -2.09 9.83
CA LEU A 37 10.04 -1.44 9.60
C LEU A 37 10.21 -0.10 8.90
N VAL A 38 9.42 0.13 7.86
CA VAL A 38 9.30 1.44 7.21
C VAL A 38 7.82 1.83 7.21
N LEU A 39 7.52 3.07 7.58
CA LEU A 39 6.16 3.60 7.67
C LEU A 39 6.00 4.82 6.77
N TRP A 40 4.82 4.97 6.19
CA TRP A 40 4.42 6.17 5.44
C TRP A 40 3.16 6.77 6.05
N SER A 41 3.16 8.09 6.23
CA SER A 41 2.08 8.82 6.86
C SER A 41 1.76 10.11 6.11
N SER A 42 0.48 10.44 5.99
CA SER A 42 0.06 11.70 5.38
C SER A 42 0.28 12.89 6.29
N LYS A 43 0.09 12.71 7.61
CA LYS A 43 0.27 13.74 8.63
C LYS A 43 0.36 13.12 10.01
N ALA A 44 0.82 13.90 10.98
CA ALA A 44 0.87 13.46 12.37
C ALA A 44 -0.54 13.09 12.86
N GLY A 45 -0.65 11.93 13.51
CA GLY A 45 -1.92 11.42 14.03
C GLY A 45 -2.80 10.69 13.02
N ALA A 46 -2.47 10.72 11.74
CA ALA A 46 -3.16 9.91 10.76
C ALA A 46 -2.67 8.46 10.80
N ALA A 47 -3.51 7.54 10.35
CA ALA A 47 -3.11 6.14 10.21
C ALA A 47 -1.94 6.01 9.23
N MET A 48 -1.02 5.09 9.52
CA MET A 48 0.15 4.86 8.70
C MET A 48 0.12 3.49 8.07
N LEU A 49 0.74 3.37 6.89
CA LEU A 49 1.02 2.09 6.27
C LEU A 49 2.47 1.71 6.56
N GLY A 50 2.69 0.51 7.06
CA GLY A 50 4.02 -0.02 7.32
C GLY A 50 4.33 -1.25 6.50
N ILE A 51 5.59 -1.39 6.12
CA ILE A 51 6.15 -2.59 5.49
C ILE A 51 7.21 -3.13 6.44
N ILE A 52 7.15 -4.42 6.73
CA ILE A 52 7.96 -5.00 7.80
C ILE A 52 8.55 -6.35 7.41
N LYS A 53 9.78 -6.60 7.87
CA LYS A 53 10.32 -7.97 7.93
C LYS A 53 9.58 -8.69 9.06
N PRO A 54 9.03 -9.90 8.83
CA PRO A 54 8.32 -10.61 9.89
C PRO A 54 9.14 -10.74 11.18
N PHE A 55 8.50 -10.55 12.31
CA PHE A 55 9.16 -10.55 13.62
C PHE A 55 9.83 -11.89 13.92
N ASP A 56 9.22 -13.00 13.48
CA ASP A 56 9.74 -14.34 13.75
C ASP A 56 10.89 -14.75 12.82
N GLY A 57 11.26 -13.92 11.86
CA GLY A 57 12.33 -14.23 10.92
C GLY A 57 11.96 -15.19 9.80
N GLU A 58 10.71 -15.67 9.80
CA GLU A 58 10.23 -16.56 8.76
C GLU A 58 9.79 -15.78 7.51
N ALA A 59 9.53 -16.49 6.42
CA ALA A 59 9.07 -15.86 5.19
C ALA A 59 7.74 -15.13 5.38
N ALA A 60 7.61 -13.94 4.81
CA ALA A 60 6.37 -13.19 4.81
C ALA A 60 5.33 -13.91 3.94
N THR A 61 4.07 -13.89 4.38
CA THR A 61 2.92 -14.36 3.61
C THR A 61 1.89 -13.24 3.50
N SER A 62 1.06 -13.29 2.44
CA SER A 62 0.08 -12.22 2.20
C SER A 62 -1.17 -12.32 3.09
N GLY A 63 -1.46 -13.48 3.64
CA GLY A 63 -2.69 -13.73 4.41
C GLY A 63 -3.94 -13.78 3.52
N ASN A 64 -4.70 -14.85 3.65
CA ASN A 64 -5.95 -14.99 2.90
C ASN A 64 -7.06 -14.22 3.62
N GLY A 65 -7.68 -13.25 2.93
CA GLY A 65 -8.70 -12.37 3.51
C GLY A 65 -8.15 -11.03 4.01
N SER A 66 -6.83 -10.82 4.01
CA SER A 66 -6.22 -9.55 4.43
C SER A 66 -6.12 -8.59 3.26
N MET A 67 -6.45 -7.32 3.51
CA MET A 67 -6.32 -6.25 2.52
C MET A 67 -6.20 -4.91 3.23
N VAL A 68 -5.41 -4.01 2.66
CA VAL A 68 -5.35 -2.61 3.09
C VAL A 68 -5.91 -1.74 1.96
N ALA A 69 -6.87 -0.88 2.30
CA ALA A 69 -7.46 0.04 1.34
C ALA A 69 -6.95 1.46 1.59
N LEU A 70 -6.40 2.07 0.56
CA LEU A 70 -5.84 3.42 0.61
C LEU A 70 -6.85 4.41 0.05
N LEU A 71 -7.28 5.36 0.88
CA LEU A 71 -8.20 6.42 0.46
C LEU A 71 -7.41 7.56 -0.19
N VAL A 72 -7.82 7.96 -1.38
CA VAL A 72 -7.25 9.11 -2.11
C VAL A 72 -8.34 10.11 -2.47
N ASP A 73 -7.95 11.26 -3.00
CA ASP A 73 -8.85 12.41 -3.16
C ASP A 73 -9.91 12.22 -4.25
N ASP A 74 -9.57 11.54 -5.35
CA ASP A 74 -10.46 11.45 -6.50
C ASP A 74 -10.20 10.21 -7.36
N ALA A 75 -11.12 9.97 -8.29
CA ALA A 75 -11.06 8.82 -9.20
C ALA A 75 -9.83 8.87 -10.13
N GLU A 76 -9.39 10.05 -10.50
CA GLU A 76 -8.20 10.21 -11.34
C GLU A 76 -6.96 9.71 -10.60
N THR A 77 -6.83 10.03 -9.33
CA THR A 77 -5.73 9.57 -8.50
C THR A 77 -5.79 8.05 -8.29
N VAL A 78 -6.99 7.47 -8.16
CA VAL A 78 -7.17 6.00 -8.12
C VAL A 78 -6.57 5.37 -9.36
N ALA A 79 -6.92 5.88 -10.53
CA ALA A 79 -6.45 5.35 -11.81
C ALA A 79 -4.92 5.47 -11.94
N LYS A 80 -4.36 6.60 -11.53
CA LYS A 80 -2.91 6.83 -11.59
C LYS A 80 -2.14 5.90 -10.67
N LEU A 81 -2.60 5.74 -9.43
CA LEU A 81 -1.94 4.85 -8.46
C LEU A 81 -2.03 3.40 -8.87
N HIS A 82 -3.20 2.96 -9.33
CA HIS A 82 -3.36 1.59 -9.80
C HIS A 82 -2.43 1.29 -10.97
N ALA A 83 -2.40 2.16 -11.98
CA ALA A 83 -1.51 2.00 -13.12
C ALA A 83 -0.03 2.01 -12.69
N LYS A 84 0.33 2.90 -11.76
CA LYS A 84 1.69 2.99 -11.24
C LYS A 84 2.10 1.71 -10.52
N ALA A 85 1.22 1.14 -9.70
CA ALA A 85 1.50 -0.11 -9.01
C ALA A 85 1.82 -1.24 -9.99
N LEU A 86 1.06 -1.34 -11.08
CA LEU A 86 1.32 -2.36 -12.11
C LEU A 86 2.62 -2.09 -12.86
N GLU A 87 2.90 -0.83 -13.18
CA GLU A 87 4.15 -0.42 -13.82
C GLU A 87 5.38 -0.80 -12.97
N LEU A 88 5.25 -0.69 -11.64
CA LEU A 88 6.34 -1.01 -10.71
C LEU A 88 6.49 -2.51 -10.42
N GLY A 89 5.70 -3.35 -11.06
CA GLY A 89 5.78 -4.80 -10.93
C GLY A 89 4.69 -5.44 -10.09
N GLY A 90 3.74 -4.66 -9.59
CA GLY A 90 2.56 -5.18 -8.93
C GLY A 90 1.65 -5.94 -9.90
N VAL A 91 0.74 -6.74 -9.36
CA VAL A 91 -0.18 -7.56 -10.15
C VAL A 91 -1.59 -7.01 -10.01
N ASN A 92 -2.29 -6.91 -11.14
CA ASN A 92 -3.69 -6.48 -11.14
C ASN A 92 -4.58 -7.50 -10.42
N GLU A 93 -5.33 -7.04 -9.43
CA GLU A 93 -6.29 -7.87 -8.69
C GLU A 93 -7.73 -7.39 -8.92
N GLY A 94 -7.92 -6.29 -9.62
CA GLY A 94 -9.23 -5.75 -10.00
C GLY A 94 -9.07 -4.39 -10.66
N ALA A 95 -9.57 -4.29 -11.91
CA ALA A 95 -9.47 -3.05 -12.70
C ALA A 95 -10.19 -1.88 -12.01
N VAL A 96 -9.72 -0.68 -12.28
CA VAL A 96 -10.34 0.54 -11.77
C VAL A 96 -11.78 0.64 -12.29
N GLY A 97 -12.71 0.89 -11.38
CA GLY A 97 -14.12 1.04 -11.74
C GLY A 97 -15.00 1.32 -10.53
N PRO A 98 -16.28 1.56 -10.77
CA PRO A 98 -17.23 1.88 -9.69
C PRO A 98 -17.57 0.64 -8.85
N ARG A 99 -17.66 0.85 -7.54
CA ARG A 99 -18.12 -0.17 -6.58
C ARG A 99 -18.82 0.55 -5.43
N GLY A 100 -20.14 0.31 -5.29
CA GLY A 100 -20.91 0.86 -4.18
C GLY A 100 -20.88 2.37 -4.08
N GLY A 101 -20.90 3.09 -5.19
CA GLY A 101 -20.88 4.55 -5.20
C GLY A 101 -19.47 5.15 -5.04
N MET A 102 -18.43 4.32 -5.00
CA MET A 102 -17.04 4.73 -4.91
C MET A 102 -16.26 4.20 -6.11
N THR A 103 -15.09 4.74 -6.34
CA THR A 103 -14.17 4.23 -7.37
C THR A 103 -13.08 3.43 -6.67
N PHE A 104 -12.86 2.18 -7.08
CA PHE A 104 -11.85 1.27 -6.55
C PHE A 104 -10.95 0.73 -7.64
N GLY A 105 -9.71 0.42 -7.26
CA GLY A 105 -8.82 -0.44 -8.01
C GLY A 105 -8.08 -1.34 -7.04
N TYR A 106 -7.75 -2.57 -7.43
CA TYR A 106 -7.09 -3.56 -6.56
C TYR A 106 -5.82 -4.06 -7.20
N PHE A 107 -4.78 -4.26 -6.39
CA PHE A 107 -3.52 -4.81 -6.87
C PHE A 107 -2.83 -5.61 -5.78
N ARG A 108 -1.87 -6.43 -6.19
CA ARG A 108 -0.92 -7.10 -5.29
C ARG A 108 0.41 -6.39 -5.37
N ASP A 109 1.05 -6.17 -4.25
CA ASP A 109 2.41 -5.63 -4.23
C ASP A 109 3.44 -6.73 -4.58
N LEU A 110 4.73 -6.42 -4.47
CA LEU A 110 5.81 -7.34 -4.86
C LEU A 110 5.88 -8.59 -3.96
N ASP A 111 5.27 -8.56 -2.79
CA ASP A 111 5.19 -9.69 -1.86
C ASP A 111 3.79 -10.34 -1.86
N SER A 112 2.97 -10.02 -2.86
CA SER A 112 1.60 -10.52 -3.03
C SER A 112 0.61 -10.02 -1.96
N ASN A 113 0.95 -8.98 -1.22
CA ASN A 113 -0.01 -8.34 -0.33
C ASN A 113 -1.10 -7.65 -1.15
N LYS A 114 -2.36 -7.83 -0.74
CA LYS A 114 -3.49 -7.22 -1.44
C LYS A 114 -3.74 -5.81 -0.92
N LEU A 115 -3.81 -4.86 -1.83
CA LEU A 115 -4.21 -3.49 -1.55
C LEU A 115 -5.35 -3.07 -2.46
N ALA A 116 -6.18 -2.17 -1.94
CA ALA A 116 -7.10 -1.40 -2.75
C ALA A 116 -6.67 0.06 -2.71
N VAL A 117 -6.94 0.77 -3.78
CA VAL A 117 -6.91 2.24 -3.78
C VAL A 117 -8.30 2.70 -4.17
N TYR A 118 -8.85 3.66 -3.44
CA TYR A 118 -10.23 4.08 -3.68
C TYR A 118 -10.44 5.55 -3.37
N ALA A 119 -11.51 6.09 -3.94
CA ALA A 119 -11.96 7.45 -3.68
C ALA A 119 -13.47 7.46 -3.50
N MET A 120 -13.95 8.37 -2.64
CA MET A 120 -15.37 8.66 -2.48
C MET A 120 -15.83 9.48 -3.68
N ASN A 121 -16.97 9.14 -4.24
CA ASN A 121 -17.52 9.89 -5.37
C ASN A 121 -18.35 11.09 -4.92
#